data_c8f029ba9ddc57432fa634be6c5a7be2
#
_entry.id   c8f029ba9ddc57432fa634be6c5a7be2
#
_cell.length_a   1.000
_cell.length_b   1.000
_cell.length_c   1.000
_cell.angle_alpha   90.00
_cell.angle_beta   90.00
_cell.angle_gamma   90.00
#
_symmetry.space_group_name_H-M   'P 1'
#
loop_
_entity.id
_entity.type
_entity.pdbx_description
1 polymer ?
#
loop_
_entity_poly.entity_id
_entity_poly.type
_entity_poly.pdbx_seq_one_letter_code
_entity_poly.pdbx_strand_id
1 'polypeptide(L)'
;MPSNAQKVPEWEQLSAARVLAPARPRKLAKVPFVELADGRLQGVVSSGSDIERVYVSSVAAGAYAYACSTNNNRPCGGARGSFCNHIRALVTEAVLQYGAERVARYLRVDTGDTAADASALIAVMTGTRPAPDPGKAAAAVFSRFLRHLAYLELAPTTAPLPEMQWFPPTRAEAA
;
A
#
# COMPACT_ATOMS: atom_id res chain seq x y z
N MET A 1 -18.09 32.71 -35.96
CA MET A 1 -18.75 31.76 -35.05
C MET A 1 -18.38 32.17 -33.66
N PRO A 2 -19.25 32.79 -32.85
CA PRO A 2 -18.92 33.19 -31.49
C PRO A 2 -18.93 31.90 -30.60
N SER A 3 -17.85 31.78 -29.84
CA SER A 3 -17.65 30.79 -28.81
C SER A 3 -18.74 30.89 -27.71
N ASN A 4 -19.53 29.85 -27.54
CA ASN A 4 -20.55 29.78 -26.52
C ASN A 4 -19.86 29.45 -25.18
N ALA A 5 -19.29 30.47 -24.54
CA ALA A 5 -18.79 30.35 -23.17
C ALA A 5 -20.03 30.16 -22.25
N GLN A 6 -20.31 28.95 -21.85
CA GLN A 6 -21.34 28.64 -20.85
C GLN A 6 -21.03 29.44 -19.59
N LYS A 7 -21.89 30.42 -19.30
CA LYS A 7 -21.83 31.20 -18.06
C LYS A 7 -22.13 30.26 -16.90
N VAL A 8 -21.13 30.00 -16.04
CA VAL A 8 -21.28 29.20 -14.85
C VAL A 8 -22.33 29.85 -13.93
N PRO A 9 -23.36 29.15 -13.47
CA PRO A 9 -24.41 29.73 -12.64
C PRO A 9 -23.84 30.29 -11.32
N GLU A 10 -24.42 31.39 -10.87
CA GLU A 10 -23.93 32.17 -9.70
C GLU A 10 -23.91 31.33 -8.41
N TRP A 11 -24.81 30.36 -8.28
CA TRP A 11 -24.84 29.43 -7.12
C TRP A 11 -23.67 28.46 -7.11
N GLU A 12 -23.09 28.08 -8.26
CA GLU A 12 -21.86 27.27 -8.31
C GLU A 12 -20.63 28.07 -7.86
N GLN A 13 -20.67 29.39 -7.95
CA GLN A 13 -19.58 30.26 -7.49
C GLN A 13 -19.60 30.44 -5.97
N LEU A 14 -20.75 30.24 -5.34
CA LEU A 14 -20.95 30.38 -3.89
C LEU A 14 -20.84 29.03 -3.15
N SER A 15 -20.74 27.90 -3.85
CA SER A 15 -20.58 26.60 -3.23
C SER A 15 -19.18 26.46 -2.66
N ALA A 16 -19.07 26.19 -1.35
CA ALA A 16 -17.80 25.85 -0.69
C ALA A 16 -17.20 24.53 -1.20
N ALA A 17 -17.99 23.69 -1.86
CA ALA A 17 -17.54 22.47 -2.50
C ALA A 17 -17.17 22.76 -3.98
N ARG A 18 -15.91 23.04 -4.23
CA ARG A 18 -15.39 22.96 -5.59
C ARG A 18 -15.37 21.48 -5.99
N VAL A 19 -16.21 21.10 -6.95
CA VAL A 19 -16.03 19.85 -7.69
C VAL A 19 -14.77 20.05 -8.54
N LEU A 20 -13.64 19.65 -7.99
CA LEU A 20 -12.41 19.55 -8.76
C LEU A 20 -12.65 18.49 -9.84
N ALA A 21 -12.38 18.84 -11.11
CA ALA A 21 -12.32 17.82 -12.14
C ALA A 21 -11.44 16.67 -11.64
N PRO A 22 -11.85 15.40 -11.79
CA PRO A 22 -11.10 14.28 -11.30
C PRO A 22 -9.68 14.38 -11.81
N ALA A 23 -8.73 14.49 -10.89
CA ALA A 23 -7.32 14.46 -11.23
C ALA A 23 -7.12 13.21 -12.08
N ARG A 24 -6.38 13.33 -13.20
CA ARG A 24 -6.07 12.17 -14.05
C ARG A 24 -5.63 11.03 -13.12
N PRO A 25 -6.21 9.83 -13.25
CA PRO A 25 -5.88 8.73 -12.36
C PRO A 25 -4.36 8.56 -12.36
N ARG A 26 -3.72 8.80 -11.20
CA ARG A 26 -2.28 8.61 -11.06
C ARG A 26 -2.03 7.13 -11.32
N LYS A 27 -1.14 6.84 -12.25
CA LYS A 27 -0.69 5.48 -12.48
C LYS A 27 -0.16 4.94 -11.15
N LEU A 28 -0.84 3.95 -10.61
CA LEU A 28 -0.43 3.34 -9.36
C LEU A 28 0.93 2.68 -9.55
N ALA A 29 1.84 2.84 -8.59
CA ALA A 29 3.06 2.06 -8.58
C ALA A 29 2.72 0.56 -8.58
N LYS A 30 3.59 -0.28 -9.13
CA LYS A 30 3.36 -1.73 -9.19
C LYS A 30 3.10 -2.32 -7.81
N VAL A 31 3.79 -1.81 -6.78
CA VAL A 31 3.58 -2.16 -5.37
C VAL A 31 3.41 -0.86 -4.58
N PRO A 32 2.18 -0.35 -4.47
CA PRO A 32 1.92 0.94 -3.84
C PRO A 32 2.01 0.90 -2.31
N PHE A 33 2.00 -0.28 -1.70
CA PHE A 33 2.04 -0.43 -0.26
C PHE A 33 2.77 -1.70 0.15
N VAL A 34 3.76 -1.56 1.03
CA VAL A 34 4.55 -2.64 1.62
C VAL A 34 4.70 -2.38 3.11
N GLU A 35 4.54 -3.41 3.93
CA GLU A 35 4.79 -3.34 5.36
C GLU A 35 5.38 -4.64 5.91
N LEU A 36 6.21 -4.50 6.94
CA LEU A 36 6.69 -5.58 7.78
C LEU A 36 5.92 -5.52 9.11
N ALA A 37 4.83 -6.24 9.22
CA ALA A 37 3.92 -6.18 10.36
C ALA A 37 3.29 -7.57 10.66
N ASP A 38 2.87 -7.78 11.88
CA ASP A 38 2.15 -8.98 12.32
C ASP A 38 2.88 -10.30 12.01
N GLY A 39 4.23 -10.30 12.06
CA GLY A 39 5.05 -11.44 11.70
C GLY A 39 4.99 -11.79 10.20
N ARG A 40 4.66 -10.84 9.34
CA ARG A 40 4.53 -11.03 7.90
C ARG A 40 5.14 -9.87 7.11
N LEU A 41 5.69 -10.18 5.96
CA LEU A 41 5.80 -9.23 4.88
C LEU A 41 4.45 -9.21 4.15
N GLN A 42 3.82 -8.05 4.06
CA GLN A 42 2.51 -7.94 3.44
C GLN A 42 2.35 -6.61 2.72
N GLY A 43 1.43 -6.55 1.76
CA GLY A 43 1.23 -5.33 0.99
C GLY A 43 0.20 -5.47 -0.12
N VAL A 44 0.08 -4.40 -0.87
CA VAL A 44 -0.84 -4.28 -2.00
C VAL A 44 -0.04 -4.19 -3.28
N VAL A 45 -0.42 -4.98 -4.26
CA VAL A 45 0.24 -5.08 -5.56
C VAL A 45 -0.78 -4.81 -6.66
N SER A 46 -0.48 -3.85 -7.53
CA SER A 46 -1.32 -3.55 -8.69
C SER A 46 -1.14 -4.61 -9.79
N SER A 47 -2.21 -5.04 -10.43
CA SER A 47 -2.14 -5.97 -11.55
C SER A 47 -1.81 -5.29 -12.89
N GLY A 48 -1.48 -4.01 -12.87
CA GLY A 48 -1.20 -3.21 -14.07
C GLY A 48 -1.63 -1.76 -13.90
N SER A 49 -2.23 -1.18 -14.93
CA SER A 49 -2.69 0.21 -14.92
C SER A 49 -4.08 0.42 -14.28
N ASP A 50 -4.75 -0.67 -13.89
CA ASP A 50 -6.10 -0.63 -13.35
C ASP A 50 -6.06 -0.61 -11.81
N ILE A 51 -6.41 0.54 -11.23
CA ILE A 51 -6.49 0.74 -9.77
C ILE A 51 -7.60 -0.10 -9.14
N GLU A 52 -8.61 -0.48 -9.92
CA GLU A 52 -9.74 -1.29 -9.42
C GLU A 52 -9.33 -2.76 -9.20
N ARG A 53 -8.22 -3.18 -9.79
CA ARG A 53 -7.73 -4.54 -9.67
C ARG A 53 -6.38 -4.60 -8.96
N VAL A 54 -6.44 -4.66 -7.65
CA VAL A 54 -5.28 -4.84 -6.78
C VAL A 54 -5.29 -6.20 -6.11
N TYR A 55 -4.11 -6.68 -5.79
CA TYR A 55 -3.90 -7.92 -5.04
C TYR A 55 -3.31 -7.61 -3.68
N VAL A 56 -3.84 -8.23 -2.66
CA VAL A 56 -3.24 -8.25 -1.33
C VAL A 56 -2.40 -9.51 -1.22
N SER A 57 -1.11 -9.32 -0.99
CA SER A 57 -0.13 -10.41 -0.93
C SER A 57 0.56 -10.42 0.41
N SER A 58 0.88 -11.61 0.92
CA SER A 58 1.64 -11.74 2.16
C SER A 58 2.49 -13.01 2.20
N VAL A 59 3.58 -12.94 2.99
CA VAL A 59 4.47 -14.06 3.31
C VAL A 59 4.73 -14.05 4.81
N ALA A 60 4.52 -15.17 5.51
CA ALA A 60 4.77 -15.30 6.94
C ALA A 60 6.25 -15.49 7.22
N ALA A 61 6.75 -14.93 8.32
CA ALA A 61 8.10 -15.14 8.78
C ALA A 61 8.31 -16.60 9.25
N GLY A 62 9.45 -17.17 8.92
CA GLY A 62 9.89 -18.52 9.30
C GLY A 62 9.22 -19.64 8.50
N ALA A 63 7.91 -19.73 8.52
CA ALA A 63 7.19 -20.79 7.78
C ALA A 63 7.01 -20.45 6.28
N TYR A 64 7.19 -19.20 5.90
CA TYR A 64 6.99 -18.66 4.55
C TYR A 64 5.61 -18.97 3.95
N ALA A 65 4.64 -19.33 4.79
CA ALA A 65 3.26 -19.51 4.35
C ALA A 65 2.75 -18.23 3.68
N TYR A 66 2.13 -18.38 2.53
CA TYR A 66 1.83 -17.23 1.67
C TYR A 66 0.35 -17.13 1.34
N ALA A 67 -0.11 -15.91 1.16
CA ALA A 67 -1.44 -15.61 0.64
C ALA A 67 -1.35 -14.57 -0.48
N CYS A 68 -2.20 -14.72 -1.47
CA CYS A 68 -2.42 -13.72 -2.50
C CYS A 68 -3.87 -13.81 -2.97
N SER A 69 -4.59 -12.71 -2.82
CA SER A 69 -5.99 -12.58 -3.25
C SER A 69 -6.24 -11.20 -3.82
N THR A 70 -7.29 -11.06 -4.61
CA THR A 70 -7.77 -9.73 -5.01
C THR A 70 -8.35 -8.99 -3.80
N ASN A 71 -8.58 -7.68 -3.94
CA ASN A 71 -9.30 -6.86 -2.96
C ASN A 71 -10.70 -7.42 -2.61
N ASN A 72 -11.30 -8.23 -3.50
CA ASN A 72 -12.58 -8.91 -3.29
C ASN A 72 -12.41 -10.35 -2.76
N ASN A 73 -11.28 -10.67 -2.12
CA ASN A 73 -10.95 -11.97 -1.55
C ASN A 73 -10.95 -13.16 -2.55
N ARG A 74 -10.88 -12.90 -3.86
CA ARG A 74 -10.73 -13.98 -4.83
C ARG A 74 -9.28 -14.44 -4.87
N PRO A 75 -8.98 -15.73 -4.68
CA PRO A 75 -7.62 -16.24 -4.73
C PRO A 75 -6.94 -15.91 -6.07
N CYS A 76 -5.66 -15.57 -6.01
CA CYS A 76 -4.84 -15.35 -7.19
C CYS A 76 -4.60 -16.67 -7.93
N GLY A 77 -4.95 -16.73 -9.21
CA GLY A 77 -4.76 -17.93 -10.02
C GLY A 77 -3.30 -18.38 -10.16
N GLY A 78 -2.34 -17.47 -9.99
CA GLY A 78 -0.91 -17.78 -10.04
C GLY A 78 -0.30 -18.28 -8.72
N ALA A 79 -1.03 -18.24 -7.61
CA ALA A 79 -0.54 -18.66 -6.29
C ALA A 79 -0.86 -20.14 -5.99
N ARG A 80 -0.77 -21.00 -7.00
CA ARG A 80 -1.04 -22.43 -6.88
C ARG A 80 0.27 -23.21 -6.69
N GLY A 81 0.60 -23.48 -5.43
CA GLY A 81 1.78 -24.30 -5.09
C GLY A 81 3.12 -23.57 -5.08
N SER A 82 3.17 -22.28 -5.40
CA SER A 82 4.37 -21.45 -5.37
C SER A 82 4.04 -19.96 -5.31
N PHE A 83 5.05 -19.14 -5.10
CA PHE A 83 4.91 -17.67 -5.14
C PHE A 83 4.52 -17.18 -6.53
N CYS A 84 3.39 -16.50 -6.62
CA CYS A 84 2.96 -15.81 -7.83
C CYS A 84 3.81 -14.55 -8.09
N ASN A 85 3.62 -13.95 -9.26
CA ASN A 85 4.32 -12.71 -9.63
C ASN A 85 4.01 -11.53 -8.68
N HIS A 86 2.84 -11.50 -8.04
CA HIS A 86 2.50 -10.46 -7.08
C HIS A 86 3.33 -10.60 -5.80
N ILE A 87 3.48 -11.82 -5.25
CA ILE A 87 4.32 -12.08 -4.09
C ILE A 87 5.78 -11.77 -4.41
N ARG A 88 6.27 -12.18 -5.56
CA ARG A 88 7.63 -11.86 -6.01
C ARG A 88 7.86 -10.36 -6.11
N ALA A 89 6.92 -9.62 -6.70
CA ALA A 89 7.00 -8.17 -6.76
C ALA A 89 6.98 -7.52 -5.37
N LEU A 90 6.16 -8.04 -4.45
CA LEU A 90 6.11 -7.59 -3.06
C LEU A 90 7.47 -7.76 -2.35
N VAL A 91 8.12 -8.92 -2.50
CA VAL A 91 9.46 -9.16 -1.92
C VAL A 91 10.50 -8.24 -2.52
N THR A 92 10.47 -8.06 -3.84
CA THR A 92 11.40 -7.14 -4.54
C THR A 92 11.25 -5.71 -4.02
N GLU A 93 10.03 -5.23 -3.91
CA GLU A 93 9.77 -3.88 -3.39
C GLU A 93 10.16 -3.73 -1.92
N ALA A 94 9.90 -4.76 -1.10
CA ALA A 94 10.34 -4.76 0.29
C ALA A 94 11.86 -4.61 0.44
N VAL A 95 12.61 -5.30 -0.42
CA VAL A 95 14.09 -5.20 -0.45
C VAL A 95 14.52 -3.79 -0.87
N LEU A 96 13.84 -3.17 -1.83
CA LEU A 96 14.13 -1.80 -2.25
C LEU A 96 13.86 -0.79 -1.13
N GLN A 97 12.75 -0.94 -0.39
CA GLN A 97 12.33 0.02 0.64
C GLN A 97 13.05 -0.18 1.97
N TYR A 98 13.27 -1.41 2.39
CA TYR A 98 13.78 -1.72 3.73
C TYR A 98 15.22 -2.25 3.75
N GLY A 99 15.76 -2.61 2.59
CA GLY A 99 17.06 -3.29 2.46
C GLY A 99 16.94 -4.80 2.66
N ALA A 100 17.76 -5.55 1.92
CA ALA A 100 17.70 -7.01 1.88
C ALA A 100 17.98 -7.67 3.24
N GLU A 101 18.98 -7.18 3.98
CA GLU A 101 19.33 -7.72 5.30
C GLU A 101 18.19 -7.58 6.32
N ARG A 102 17.48 -6.44 6.31
CA ARG A 102 16.36 -6.20 7.21
C ARG A 102 15.19 -7.12 6.88
N VAL A 103 14.89 -7.29 5.58
CA VAL A 103 13.84 -8.18 5.11
C VAL A 103 14.18 -9.64 5.43
N ALA A 104 15.42 -10.08 5.17
CA ALA A 104 15.91 -11.43 5.52
C ALA A 104 15.75 -11.72 7.02
N ARG A 105 16.24 -10.81 7.85
CA ARG A 105 16.15 -10.93 9.31
C ARG A 105 14.71 -11.00 9.79
N TYR A 106 13.85 -10.14 9.27
CA TYR A 106 12.44 -10.11 9.65
C TYR A 106 11.70 -11.40 9.24
N LEU A 107 11.93 -11.87 8.02
CA LEU A 107 11.34 -13.10 7.52
C LEU A 107 12.05 -14.36 8.03
N ARG A 108 13.17 -14.22 8.75
CA ARG A 108 14.01 -15.33 9.23
C ARG A 108 14.52 -16.19 8.08
N VAL A 109 14.95 -15.53 6.99
CA VAL A 109 15.57 -16.20 5.84
C VAL A 109 17.06 -16.26 6.08
N ASP A 110 17.63 -17.44 6.06
CA ASP A 110 19.07 -17.65 6.07
C ASP A 110 19.57 -17.70 4.62
N THR A 111 20.34 -16.71 4.22
CA THR A 111 20.95 -16.65 2.90
C THR A 111 22.37 -17.19 2.88
N GLY A 112 22.88 -17.65 4.02
CA GLY A 112 24.29 -18.07 4.16
C GLY A 112 25.25 -16.95 3.78
N ASP A 113 26.35 -17.31 3.11
CA ASP A 113 27.36 -16.36 2.62
C ASP A 113 26.97 -15.62 1.33
N THR A 114 25.78 -15.88 0.79
CA THR A 114 25.34 -15.23 -0.45
C THR A 114 24.84 -13.83 -0.13
N ALA A 115 25.29 -12.85 -0.92
CA ALA A 115 24.79 -11.49 -0.82
C ALA A 115 23.24 -11.51 -0.90
N ALA A 116 22.62 -11.02 0.15
CA ALA A 116 21.16 -11.01 0.22
C ALA A 116 20.61 -10.03 -0.81
N ASP A 117 19.89 -10.54 -1.80
CA ASP A 117 19.07 -9.76 -2.72
C ASP A 117 17.65 -10.34 -2.78
N ALA A 118 16.75 -9.68 -3.50
CA ALA A 118 15.38 -10.16 -3.61
C ALA A 118 15.26 -11.55 -4.24
N SER A 119 16.13 -11.86 -5.19
CA SER A 119 16.14 -13.15 -5.91
C SER A 119 16.59 -14.27 -4.99
N ALA A 120 17.66 -14.05 -4.22
CA ALA A 120 18.16 -15.00 -3.23
C ALA A 120 17.10 -15.29 -2.15
N LEU A 121 16.47 -14.24 -1.59
CA LEU A 121 15.40 -14.41 -0.62
C LEU A 121 14.23 -15.23 -1.18
N ILE A 122 13.80 -14.93 -2.41
CA ILE A 122 12.70 -15.66 -3.06
C ILE A 122 13.11 -17.12 -3.29
N ALA A 123 14.33 -17.38 -3.73
CA ALA A 123 14.82 -18.73 -3.99
C ALA A 123 14.83 -19.57 -2.71
N VAL A 124 15.39 -19.06 -1.61
CA VAL A 124 15.41 -19.76 -0.32
C VAL A 124 13.98 -20.05 0.16
N MET A 125 13.12 -19.03 0.19
CA MET A 125 11.73 -19.21 0.66
C MET A 125 10.96 -20.22 -0.20
N THR A 126 11.08 -20.16 -1.53
CA THR A 126 10.37 -21.09 -2.43
C THR A 126 10.96 -22.50 -2.38
N GLY A 127 12.27 -22.63 -2.10
CA GLY A 127 12.96 -23.90 -1.94
C GLY A 127 12.40 -24.75 -0.80
N THR A 128 11.84 -24.13 0.24
CA THR A 128 11.19 -24.82 1.35
C THR A 128 9.80 -25.37 1.02
N ARG A 129 9.28 -25.10 -0.17
CA ARG A 129 7.92 -25.47 -0.61
C ARG A 129 6.84 -24.99 0.36
N PRO A 130 6.74 -23.69 0.62
CA PRO A 130 5.80 -23.15 1.60
C PRO A 130 4.36 -23.43 1.22
N ALA A 131 3.52 -23.63 2.22
CA ALA A 131 2.09 -23.86 2.02
C ALA A 131 1.35 -22.54 1.76
N PRO A 132 0.28 -22.56 0.94
CA PRO A 132 -0.63 -21.44 0.86
C PRO A 132 -1.39 -21.26 2.18
N ASP A 133 -1.65 -19.98 2.54
CA ASP A 133 -2.42 -19.58 3.72
C ASP A 133 -3.66 -18.78 3.29
N PRO A 134 -4.72 -19.44 2.78
CA PRO A 134 -5.88 -18.77 2.24
C PRO A 134 -6.74 -18.07 3.29
N GLY A 135 -6.57 -18.41 4.57
CA GLY A 135 -7.37 -17.88 5.67
C GLY A 135 -6.93 -16.49 6.13
N LYS A 136 -5.87 -15.93 5.57
CA LYS A 136 -5.38 -14.62 6.02
C LYS A 136 -6.22 -13.47 5.46
N ALA A 137 -6.71 -12.66 6.38
CA ALA A 137 -7.58 -11.53 6.07
C ALA A 137 -6.86 -10.46 5.23
N ALA A 138 -7.12 -10.44 3.94
CA ALA A 138 -6.70 -9.38 3.04
C ALA A 138 -7.26 -8.02 3.46
N ALA A 139 -8.45 -8.00 4.07
CA ALA A 139 -9.16 -6.80 4.46
C ALA A 139 -8.35 -5.88 5.40
N ALA A 140 -7.64 -6.42 6.38
CA ALA A 140 -6.85 -5.61 7.32
C ALA A 140 -5.69 -4.88 6.62
N VAL A 141 -4.97 -5.56 5.73
CA VAL A 141 -3.88 -4.97 4.94
C VAL A 141 -4.42 -3.94 3.98
N PHE A 142 -5.53 -4.24 3.32
CA PHE A 142 -6.17 -3.32 2.38
C PHE A 142 -6.68 -2.05 3.08
N SER A 143 -7.25 -2.17 4.28
CA SER A 143 -7.69 -1.02 5.08
C SER A 143 -6.52 -0.13 5.50
N ARG A 144 -5.35 -0.71 5.83
CA ARG A 144 -4.13 0.06 6.11
C ARG A 144 -3.63 0.80 4.87
N PHE A 145 -3.67 0.13 3.72
CA PHE A 145 -3.35 0.77 2.44
C PHE A 145 -4.25 1.97 2.15
N LEU A 146 -5.57 1.83 2.30
CA LEU A 146 -6.50 2.94 2.07
C LEU A 146 -6.22 4.12 3.00
N ARG A 147 -5.93 3.85 4.27
CA ARG A 147 -5.50 4.91 5.21
C ARG A 147 -4.19 5.56 4.79
N HIS A 148 -3.23 4.78 4.30
CA HIS A 148 -1.97 5.31 3.78
C HIS A 148 -2.21 6.24 2.57
N LEU A 149 -3.10 5.88 1.66
CA LEU A 149 -3.48 6.76 0.54
C LEU A 149 -4.08 8.08 1.02
N ALA A 150 -4.93 8.06 2.03
CA ALA A 150 -5.51 9.26 2.59
C ALA A 150 -4.42 10.23 3.12
N TYR A 151 -3.37 9.71 3.76
CA TYR A 151 -2.23 10.54 4.18
C TYR A 151 -1.43 11.11 3.02
N LEU A 152 -1.29 10.39 1.91
CA LEU A 152 -0.58 10.88 0.73
C LEU A 152 -1.35 11.97 -0.03
N GLU A 153 -2.67 12.01 0.13
CA GLU A 153 -3.54 13.01 -0.48
C GLU A 153 -3.60 14.31 0.32
N LEU A 154 -3.17 14.28 1.58
CA LEU A 154 -3.08 15.49 2.41
C LEU A 154 -1.98 16.39 1.84
N ALA A 155 -2.38 17.52 1.28
CA ALA A 155 -1.43 18.58 0.96
C ALA A 155 -0.76 19.03 2.27
N PRO A 156 0.56 19.21 2.29
CA PRO A 156 1.21 19.78 3.45
C PRO A 156 0.59 21.14 3.76
N THR A 157 0.03 21.27 4.94
CA THR A 157 -0.59 22.51 5.41
C THR A 157 0.06 22.93 6.71
N THR A 158 0.25 24.23 6.87
CA THR A 158 0.66 24.85 8.14
C THR A 158 -0.54 25.20 9.01
N ALA A 159 -1.77 24.94 8.53
CA ALA A 159 -2.95 25.17 9.34
C ALA A 159 -2.92 24.25 10.56
N PRO A 160 -3.29 24.74 11.75
CA PRO A 160 -3.40 23.93 12.95
C PRO A 160 -4.39 22.79 12.70
N LEU A 161 -4.08 21.59 13.23
CA LEU A 161 -5.01 20.47 13.17
C LEU A 161 -6.31 20.84 13.91
N PRO A 162 -7.47 20.42 13.45
CA PRO A 162 -8.75 20.73 14.10
C PRO A 162 -8.77 20.36 15.59
N GLU A 163 -8.09 19.30 15.98
CA GLU A 163 -7.98 18.89 17.37
C GLU A 163 -7.23 19.91 18.24
N MET A 164 -6.32 20.68 17.67
CA MET A 164 -5.60 21.73 18.41
C MET A 164 -6.49 22.95 18.72
N GLN A 165 -7.64 23.08 18.05
CA GLN A 165 -8.61 24.15 18.34
C GLN A 165 -9.47 23.86 19.57
N TRP A 166 -9.46 22.63 20.08
CA TRP A 166 -10.16 22.23 21.30
C TRP A 166 -9.48 22.68 22.59
N PHE A 167 -8.19 23.07 22.51
CA PHE A 167 -7.52 23.67 23.64
C PHE A 167 -7.76 25.18 23.61
N PRO A 168 -8.42 25.74 24.66
CA PRO A 168 -8.57 27.18 24.71
C PRO A 168 -7.18 27.84 24.67
N PRO A 169 -7.01 28.91 23.88
CA PRO A 169 -5.73 29.60 23.87
C PRO A 169 -5.36 29.95 25.30
N THR A 170 -4.22 29.48 25.75
CA THR A 170 -3.65 29.93 27.03
C THR A 170 -3.63 31.45 26.98
N ARG A 171 -4.40 32.08 27.87
CA ARG A 171 -4.42 33.52 28.04
C ARG A 171 -2.98 33.97 28.24
N ALA A 172 -2.38 34.57 27.20
CA ALA A 172 -1.17 35.31 27.36
C ALA A 172 -1.51 36.40 28.37
N GLU A 173 -0.89 36.34 29.53
CA GLU A 173 -1.00 37.37 30.56
C GLU A 173 -0.67 38.68 29.90
N ALA A 174 -1.67 39.58 29.87
CA ALA A 174 -1.47 40.97 29.57
C ALA A 174 -0.66 41.55 30.75
N ALA A 175 0.61 41.84 30.53
CA ALA A 175 1.41 42.72 31.33
C ALA A 175 1.34 44.13 30.79
#